data_b64e009b3426754d63726cee4e4adef1
#
_entry.id   b64e009b3426754d63726cee4e4adef1
#
_cell.length_a   1.000
_cell.length_b   1.000
_cell.length_c   1.000
_cell.angle_alpha   90.00
_cell.angle_beta   90.00
_cell.angle_gamma   90.00
#
_symmetry.space_group_name_H-M   'P 1'
#
loop_
_entity.id
_entity.type
_entity.pdbx_description
1 polymer ?
#
loop_
_entity_poly.entity_id
_entity_poly.type
_entity_poly.pdbx_seq_one_letter_code
_entity_poly.pdbx_strand_id
1 'polypeptide(L)'
;MIYFDNAATSFPKPKEVIDAYNFCLKKSCGNPGRSSHSLSLRASEVIYEARERVASFLNSYKPEGIVFTYNATHALNIAIKGFIHAKSHVIISDMEHNSVLRPLEKLKKEYGVEVSEFSTSAPDLESEIDKYITSNTVAIISTLASNVTGRRVNLASLSHAARKHGIYLIVDASQAIGHIKIDLKITPCDVLCAPAHKALFGVQGLGFAYFKDTTRGLTLMEGGSGTDSISTEMPLLLPEGYEAGTPATPAIAALASGIDVVDKIGLNNIENRLSELEKELSERILSLPKTKIYGADMGIVSFNYDNIPSSYISAELDKHGICTRSGLHCAPSAHKKLGTLTCGTVRVSLSFFNNRREIEKFYKAMGEIAKRI
;
A
#
# COMPACT_ATOMS: atom_id res chain seq x y z
N MET A 1 -2.81 17.26 -19.71
CA MET A 1 -1.94 16.55 -18.73
C MET A 1 -2.32 15.09 -18.71
N ILE A 2 -1.36 14.18 -18.81
CA ILE A 2 -1.53 12.73 -18.68
C ILE A 2 -0.88 12.32 -17.37
N TYR A 3 -1.62 11.59 -16.53
CA TYR A 3 -1.13 11.20 -15.23
C TYR A 3 -0.84 9.69 -15.17
N PHE A 4 0.43 9.35 -15.08
CA PHE A 4 0.97 7.99 -15.04
C PHE A 4 1.81 7.71 -13.77
N ASP A 5 1.50 8.40 -12.67
CA ASP A 5 2.13 8.14 -11.35
C ASP A 5 1.12 7.66 -10.29
N ASN A 6 0.17 6.80 -10.71
CA ASN A 6 -0.90 6.29 -9.84
C ASN A 6 -0.39 5.40 -8.69
N ALA A 7 0.76 4.75 -8.83
CA ALA A 7 1.38 3.99 -7.75
C ALA A 7 1.92 4.87 -6.60
N ALA A 8 2.10 6.18 -6.84
CA ALA A 8 2.40 7.14 -5.78
C ALA A 8 1.10 7.63 -5.10
N THR A 9 0.13 8.07 -5.88
CA THR A 9 -1.24 8.43 -5.45
C THR A 9 -2.15 8.44 -6.69
N SER A 10 -3.40 8.02 -6.57
CA SER A 10 -4.31 8.07 -7.72
C SER A 10 -4.75 9.51 -8.06
N PHE A 11 -4.84 9.81 -9.36
CA PHE A 11 -5.34 11.07 -9.88
C PHE A 11 -5.92 10.89 -11.30
N PRO A 12 -7.08 11.53 -11.64
CA PRO A 12 -7.93 12.32 -10.74
C PRO A 12 -8.66 11.43 -9.72
N LYS A 13 -9.17 12.06 -8.64
CA LYS A 13 -10.06 11.36 -7.72
C LYS A 13 -11.46 11.27 -8.32
N PRO A 14 -12.18 10.14 -8.13
CA PRO A 14 -13.58 10.04 -8.50
C PRO A 14 -14.43 11.14 -7.86
N LYS A 15 -15.47 11.57 -8.56
CA LYS A 15 -16.38 12.65 -8.08
C LYS A 15 -17.04 12.25 -6.76
N GLU A 16 -17.43 10.99 -6.63
CA GLU A 16 -18.07 10.43 -5.44
C GLU A 16 -17.20 10.61 -4.20
N VAL A 17 -15.89 10.40 -4.33
CA VAL A 17 -14.91 10.56 -3.24
C VAL A 17 -14.78 12.02 -2.82
N ILE A 18 -14.74 12.94 -3.80
CA ILE A 18 -14.69 14.39 -3.55
C ILE A 18 -15.97 14.85 -2.87
N ASP A 19 -17.12 14.39 -3.37
CA ASP A 19 -18.44 14.74 -2.82
C ASP A 19 -18.61 14.22 -1.38
N ALA A 20 -18.18 12.98 -1.09
CA ALA A 20 -18.25 12.41 0.25
C ALA A 20 -17.37 13.18 1.25
N TYR A 21 -16.15 13.54 0.85
CA TYR A 21 -15.26 14.37 1.66
C TYR A 21 -15.88 15.73 1.98
N ASN A 22 -16.37 16.43 0.96
CA ASN A 22 -16.98 17.76 1.11
C ASN A 22 -18.28 17.72 1.90
N PHE A 23 -19.11 16.68 1.69
CA PHE A 23 -20.35 16.48 2.45
C PHE A 23 -20.05 16.28 3.93
N CYS A 24 -19.09 15.41 4.26
CA CYS A 24 -18.69 15.17 5.64
C CYS A 24 -18.21 16.45 6.32
N LEU A 25 -17.33 17.24 5.68
CA LEU A 25 -16.89 18.52 6.21
C LEU A 25 -18.04 19.47 6.55
N LYS A 26 -19.07 19.52 5.71
CA LYS A 26 -20.19 20.47 5.85
C LYS A 26 -21.28 19.99 6.82
N LYS A 27 -21.45 18.66 6.99
CA LYS A 27 -22.66 18.09 7.62
C LYS A 27 -22.41 17.10 8.76
N SER A 28 -21.22 16.49 8.85
CA SER A 28 -20.94 15.38 9.76
C SER A 28 -19.56 15.46 10.46
N CYS A 29 -18.94 16.65 10.49
CA CYS A 29 -17.59 16.83 11.03
C CYS A 29 -17.62 17.33 12.50
N GLY A 30 -18.41 16.67 13.36
CA GLY A 30 -18.28 16.83 14.81
C GLY A 30 -17.09 16.01 15.35
N ASN A 31 -16.70 16.25 16.63
CA ASN A 31 -15.69 15.40 17.26
C ASN A 31 -16.33 14.07 17.68
N PRO A 32 -15.96 12.92 17.07
CA PRO A 32 -16.56 11.64 17.37
C PRO A 32 -16.21 11.17 18.80
N GLY A 33 -17.11 10.42 19.44
CA GLY A 33 -16.84 9.72 20.69
C GLY A 33 -16.80 10.59 21.97
N ARG A 34 -16.94 11.94 21.89
CA ARG A 34 -16.77 12.82 23.06
C ARG A 34 -18.00 13.63 23.45
N SER A 35 -19.10 13.51 22.74
CA SER A 35 -20.31 14.28 23.02
C SER A 35 -21.56 13.53 22.57
N SER A 36 -22.68 13.78 23.25
CA SER A 36 -23.99 13.21 22.94
C SER A 36 -24.79 14.06 21.94
N HIS A 37 -24.25 15.16 21.42
CA HIS A 37 -24.97 15.96 20.44
C HIS A 37 -24.90 15.37 19.03
N SER A 38 -25.91 15.70 18.21
CA SER A 38 -26.16 15.08 16.90
C SER A 38 -24.96 15.09 15.93
N LEU A 39 -24.12 16.14 15.94
CA LEU A 39 -22.94 16.21 15.07
C LEU A 39 -21.84 15.23 15.50
N SER A 40 -21.65 15.01 16.81
CA SER A 40 -20.72 14.02 17.32
C SER A 40 -21.18 12.59 16.97
N LEU A 41 -22.46 12.30 17.16
CA LEU A 41 -23.04 11.00 16.80
C LEU A 41 -22.89 10.71 15.30
N ARG A 42 -23.21 11.67 14.44
CA ARG A 42 -23.01 11.54 12.99
C ARG A 42 -21.56 11.28 12.60
N ALA A 43 -20.61 11.94 13.25
CA ALA A 43 -19.20 11.71 12.99
C ALA A 43 -18.79 10.27 13.40
N SER A 44 -19.32 9.77 14.54
CA SER A 44 -19.08 8.39 14.98
C SER A 44 -19.71 7.37 14.02
N GLU A 45 -20.92 7.63 13.52
CA GLU A 45 -21.59 6.80 12.51
C GLU A 45 -20.75 6.70 11.23
N VAL A 46 -20.27 7.83 10.70
CA VAL A 46 -19.39 7.85 9.51
C VAL A 46 -18.14 6.99 9.69
N ILE A 47 -17.51 7.05 10.87
CA ILE A 47 -16.31 6.25 11.17
C ILE A 47 -16.66 4.77 11.28
N TYR A 48 -17.77 4.45 11.95
CA TYR A 48 -18.20 3.06 12.13
C TYR A 48 -18.57 2.42 10.79
N GLU A 49 -19.38 3.07 9.96
CA GLU A 49 -19.77 2.60 8.63
C GLU A 49 -18.54 2.41 7.71
N ALA A 50 -17.59 3.33 7.76
CA ALA A 50 -16.35 3.20 6.99
C ALA A 50 -15.51 1.99 7.45
N ARG A 51 -15.50 1.72 8.76
CA ARG A 51 -14.81 0.57 9.35
C ARG A 51 -15.44 -0.74 8.91
N GLU A 52 -16.78 -0.83 8.94
CA GLU A 52 -17.53 -1.97 8.39
C GLU A 52 -17.26 -2.16 6.89
N ARG A 53 -17.19 -1.06 6.14
CA ARG A 53 -16.92 -1.09 4.70
C ARG A 53 -15.52 -1.66 4.40
N VAL A 54 -14.49 -1.22 5.12
CA VAL A 54 -13.13 -1.77 4.99
C VAL A 54 -13.11 -3.25 5.36
N ALA A 55 -13.72 -3.64 6.47
CA ALA A 55 -13.79 -5.02 6.92
C ALA A 55 -14.50 -5.93 5.89
N SER A 56 -15.63 -5.46 5.34
CA SER A 56 -16.37 -6.16 4.28
C SER A 56 -15.52 -6.31 3.01
N PHE A 57 -14.83 -5.26 2.58
CA PHE A 57 -13.96 -5.27 1.40
C PHE A 57 -12.81 -6.28 1.50
N LEU A 58 -12.29 -6.49 2.71
CA LEU A 58 -11.28 -7.50 3.02
C LEU A 58 -11.87 -8.89 3.33
N ASN A 59 -13.21 -9.03 3.27
CA ASN A 59 -13.94 -10.22 3.74
C ASN A 59 -13.55 -10.62 5.18
N SER A 60 -13.39 -9.63 6.06
CA SER A 60 -13.14 -9.82 7.48
C SER A 60 -14.46 -9.79 8.26
N TYR A 61 -14.54 -10.56 9.38
CA TYR A 61 -15.70 -10.54 10.28
C TYR A 61 -15.58 -9.53 11.43
N LYS A 62 -14.45 -8.84 11.53
CA LYS A 62 -14.11 -8.02 12.70
C LYS A 62 -13.86 -6.56 12.30
N PRO A 63 -14.91 -5.73 12.21
CA PRO A 63 -14.74 -4.29 12.01
C PRO A 63 -13.83 -3.65 13.08
N GLU A 64 -13.87 -4.15 14.31
CA GLU A 64 -13.04 -3.70 15.44
C GLU A 64 -11.53 -3.86 15.17
N GLY A 65 -11.17 -4.84 14.34
CA GLY A 65 -9.78 -5.05 13.90
C GLY A 65 -9.28 -4.01 12.91
N ILE A 66 -10.14 -3.16 12.36
CA ILE A 66 -9.74 -2.06 11.47
C ILE A 66 -9.32 -0.85 12.30
N VAL A 67 -8.10 -0.42 12.18
CA VAL A 67 -7.53 0.77 12.85
C VAL A 67 -7.19 1.81 11.79
N PHE A 68 -7.73 3.01 11.90
CA PHE A 68 -7.38 4.12 11.01
C PHE A 68 -6.05 4.75 11.44
N THR A 69 -5.22 5.07 10.45
CA THR A 69 -3.88 5.62 10.64
C THR A 69 -3.66 6.81 9.71
N TYR A 70 -2.62 7.60 9.93
CA TYR A 70 -2.31 8.74 9.06
C TYR A 70 -1.89 8.32 7.64
N ASN A 71 -1.36 7.12 7.47
CA ASN A 71 -0.93 6.54 6.19
C ASN A 71 -0.46 5.10 6.40
N ALA A 72 -0.14 4.37 5.33
CA ALA A 72 0.39 3.01 5.41
C ALA A 72 1.73 2.92 6.18
N THR A 73 2.58 3.95 6.13
CA THR A 73 3.83 3.97 6.88
C THR A 73 3.57 3.98 8.39
N HIS A 74 2.56 4.73 8.85
CA HIS A 74 2.12 4.71 10.24
C HIS A 74 1.58 3.33 10.63
N ALA A 75 0.71 2.75 9.81
CA ALA A 75 0.17 1.39 10.00
C ALA A 75 1.29 0.34 10.13
N LEU A 76 2.26 0.35 9.21
CA LEU A 76 3.42 -0.56 9.23
C LEU A 76 4.32 -0.35 10.46
N ASN A 77 4.50 0.90 10.92
CA ASN A 77 5.26 1.15 12.14
C ASN A 77 4.54 0.62 13.39
N ILE A 78 3.20 0.75 13.48
CA ILE A 78 2.41 0.14 14.55
C ILE A 78 2.60 -1.38 14.52
N ALA A 79 2.42 -2.01 13.36
CA ALA A 79 2.56 -3.46 13.21
C ALA A 79 3.98 -3.94 13.56
N ILE A 80 5.00 -3.36 12.95
CA ILE A 80 6.39 -3.79 13.12
C ILE A 80 6.84 -3.59 14.58
N LYS A 81 6.65 -2.39 15.13
CA LYS A 81 7.11 -2.08 16.49
C LYS A 81 6.23 -2.68 17.58
N GLY A 82 4.96 -2.96 17.26
CA GLY A 82 4.02 -3.57 18.19
C GLY A 82 4.22 -5.07 18.39
N PHE A 83 4.74 -5.77 17.39
CA PHE A 83 4.84 -7.24 17.39
C PHE A 83 6.27 -7.80 17.33
N ILE A 84 7.26 -6.99 16.95
CA ILE A 84 8.65 -7.45 16.87
C ILE A 84 9.40 -7.08 18.15
N HIS A 85 9.93 -8.08 18.82
CA HIS A 85 10.62 -7.94 20.10
C HIS A 85 12.15 -7.95 19.95
N ALA A 86 12.85 -7.52 21.00
CA ALA A 86 14.31 -7.52 21.05
C ALA A 86 14.88 -8.93 20.78
N LYS A 87 15.99 -8.98 20.03
CA LYS A 87 16.73 -10.22 19.69
C LYS A 87 15.92 -11.26 18.92
N SER A 88 14.76 -10.88 18.34
CA SER A 88 14.01 -11.76 17.45
C SER A 88 14.55 -11.74 16.02
N HIS A 89 14.13 -12.71 15.23
CA HIS A 89 14.42 -12.78 13.80
C HIS A 89 13.15 -12.55 12.99
N VAL A 90 13.26 -11.81 11.88
CA VAL A 90 12.18 -11.51 10.93
C VAL A 90 12.61 -11.87 9.52
N ILE A 91 11.68 -12.39 8.74
CA ILE A 91 11.88 -12.69 7.33
C ILE A 91 11.10 -11.66 6.50
N ILE A 92 11.76 -10.99 5.56
CA ILE A 92 11.12 -9.99 4.70
C ILE A 92 11.25 -10.37 3.22
N SER A 93 10.41 -9.78 2.37
CA SER A 93 10.59 -9.94 0.92
C SER A 93 11.71 -9.06 0.37
N ASP A 94 12.27 -9.46 -0.77
CA ASP A 94 13.29 -8.69 -1.51
C ASP A 94 12.73 -7.47 -2.25
N MET A 95 11.43 -7.16 -2.08
CA MET A 95 10.72 -6.07 -2.75
C MET A 95 10.19 -4.99 -1.80
N GLU A 96 10.65 -4.99 -0.53
CA GLU A 96 10.08 -4.13 0.50
C GLU A 96 10.30 -2.64 0.25
N HIS A 97 9.27 -1.87 0.60
CA HIS A 97 9.33 -0.42 0.65
C HIS A 97 10.08 0.08 1.91
N ASN A 98 10.62 1.29 1.87
CA ASN A 98 11.28 1.93 3.01
C ASN A 98 10.41 2.01 4.28
N SER A 99 9.09 1.92 4.15
CA SER A 99 8.16 1.87 5.30
C SER A 99 8.29 0.58 6.13
N VAL A 100 8.87 -0.48 5.55
CA VAL A 100 9.26 -1.73 6.23
C VAL A 100 10.73 -1.72 6.58
N LEU A 101 11.60 -1.35 5.62
CA LEU A 101 13.06 -1.43 5.79
C LEU A 101 13.57 -0.53 6.91
N ARG A 102 13.11 0.73 6.98
CA ARG A 102 13.60 1.70 7.95
C ARG A 102 13.21 1.39 9.40
N PRO A 103 11.97 1.00 9.73
CA PRO A 103 11.64 0.54 11.08
C PRO A 103 12.47 -0.68 11.48
N LEU A 104 12.64 -1.65 10.60
CA LEU A 104 13.45 -2.84 10.88
C LEU A 104 14.94 -2.50 11.08
N GLU A 105 15.50 -1.60 10.28
CA GLU A 105 16.88 -1.14 10.48
C GLU A 105 17.06 -0.47 11.85
N LYS A 106 16.06 0.28 12.32
CA LYS A 106 16.05 0.83 13.68
C LYS A 106 16.03 -0.28 14.73
N LEU A 107 15.10 -1.25 14.60
CA LEU A 107 14.99 -2.37 15.54
C LEU A 107 16.27 -3.22 15.56
N LYS A 108 16.92 -3.43 14.41
CA LYS A 108 18.21 -4.09 14.30
C LYS A 108 19.28 -3.39 15.12
N LYS A 109 19.40 -2.06 14.99
CA LYS A 109 20.44 -1.26 15.68
C LYS A 109 20.19 -1.13 17.18
N GLU A 110 18.94 -0.93 17.60
CA GLU A 110 18.61 -0.60 18.98
C GLU A 110 18.28 -1.84 19.83
N TYR A 111 17.71 -2.90 19.19
CA TYR A 111 17.18 -4.06 19.90
C TYR A 111 17.75 -5.39 19.44
N GLY A 112 18.74 -5.37 18.53
CA GLY A 112 19.41 -6.60 18.07
C GLY A 112 18.50 -7.54 17.27
N VAL A 113 17.49 -7.02 16.57
CA VAL A 113 16.62 -7.78 15.67
C VAL A 113 17.43 -8.25 14.46
N GLU A 114 17.32 -9.51 14.10
CA GLU A 114 17.91 -10.09 12.90
C GLU A 114 16.90 -10.08 11.75
N VAL A 115 17.39 -9.88 10.52
CA VAL A 115 16.52 -9.79 9.33
C VAL A 115 17.12 -10.63 8.21
N SER A 116 16.33 -11.58 7.70
CA SER A 116 16.61 -12.34 6.46
C SER A 116 15.68 -11.91 5.34
N GLU A 117 16.16 -12.02 4.10
CA GLU A 117 15.41 -11.59 2.91
C GLU A 117 15.17 -12.81 2.00
N PHE A 118 13.89 -13.14 1.71
CA PHE A 118 13.53 -14.19 0.77
C PHE A 118 13.31 -13.63 -0.64
N SER A 119 13.50 -14.50 -1.63
CA SER A 119 13.31 -14.13 -3.04
C SER A 119 11.86 -14.30 -3.47
N THR A 120 11.19 -13.19 -3.85
CA THR A 120 9.85 -13.23 -4.46
C THR A 120 9.83 -13.86 -5.86
N SER A 121 11.01 -14.15 -6.44
CA SER A 121 11.14 -14.82 -7.73
C SER A 121 11.28 -16.34 -7.61
N ALA A 122 11.30 -16.88 -6.38
CA ALA A 122 11.39 -18.31 -6.17
C ALA A 122 10.15 -19.02 -6.75
N PRO A 123 10.31 -20.14 -7.43
CA PRO A 123 9.21 -20.91 -8.00
C PRO A 123 8.30 -21.50 -6.92
N ASP A 124 8.86 -21.84 -5.76
CA ASP A 124 8.16 -22.29 -4.58
C ASP A 124 8.50 -21.34 -3.41
N LEU A 125 7.54 -20.49 -3.08
CA LEU A 125 7.70 -19.43 -2.09
C LEU A 125 7.79 -20.01 -0.66
N GLU A 126 7.07 -21.09 -0.37
CA GLU A 126 7.08 -21.71 0.95
C GLU A 126 8.44 -22.36 1.24
N SER A 127 8.94 -23.16 0.30
CA SER A 127 10.28 -23.74 0.42
C SER A 127 11.38 -22.68 0.46
N GLU A 128 11.19 -21.54 -0.19
CA GLU A 128 12.13 -20.43 -0.12
C GLU A 128 12.15 -19.81 1.28
N ILE A 129 11.00 -19.55 1.88
CA ILE A 129 10.86 -19.00 3.23
C ILE A 129 11.42 -19.98 4.28
N ASP A 130 11.16 -21.28 4.13
CA ASP A 130 11.62 -22.32 5.04
C ASP A 130 13.14 -22.30 5.26
N LYS A 131 13.93 -21.87 4.28
CA LYS A 131 15.40 -21.78 4.38
C LYS A 131 15.88 -20.78 5.43
N TYR A 132 15.05 -19.81 5.77
CA TYR A 132 15.40 -18.71 6.68
C TYR A 132 14.76 -18.87 8.06
N ILE A 133 13.90 -19.85 8.28
CA ILE A 133 13.27 -20.09 9.58
C ILE A 133 14.31 -20.52 10.62
N THR A 134 14.29 -19.86 11.75
CA THR A 134 15.10 -20.18 12.95
C THR A 134 14.19 -20.27 14.17
N SER A 135 14.73 -20.75 15.30
CA SER A 135 14.00 -20.78 16.59
C SER A 135 13.59 -19.39 17.09
N ASN A 136 14.24 -18.33 16.61
CA ASN A 136 13.97 -16.94 17.00
C ASN A 136 13.10 -16.20 15.97
N THR A 137 12.66 -16.86 14.89
CA THR A 137 11.81 -16.25 13.88
C THR A 137 10.43 -15.98 14.47
N VAL A 138 9.98 -14.71 14.43
CA VAL A 138 8.69 -14.29 15.00
C VAL A 138 7.72 -13.80 13.94
N ALA A 139 8.19 -13.36 12.77
CA ALA A 139 7.31 -12.82 11.75
C ALA A 139 7.86 -12.97 10.32
N ILE A 140 6.92 -13.08 9.38
CA ILE A 140 7.11 -12.78 7.96
C ILE A 140 6.48 -11.42 7.69
N ILE A 141 7.22 -10.52 7.04
CA ILE A 141 6.72 -9.22 6.58
C ILE A 141 6.87 -9.16 5.07
N SER A 142 5.78 -8.95 4.34
CA SER A 142 5.84 -8.94 2.88
C SER A 142 4.91 -7.92 2.26
N THR A 143 5.41 -7.18 1.26
CA THR A 143 4.53 -6.51 0.33
C THR A 143 3.80 -7.55 -0.53
N LEU A 144 2.52 -7.28 -0.86
CA LEU A 144 1.77 -8.14 -1.81
C LEU A 144 2.01 -7.77 -3.27
N ALA A 145 2.55 -6.59 -3.52
CA ALA A 145 2.94 -6.18 -4.85
C ALA A 145 4.05 -5.13 -4.80
N SER A 146 5.04 -5.30 -5.65
CA SER A 146 6.16 -4.37 -5.76
C SER A 146 5.70 -3.02 -6.33
N ASN A 147 6.03 -1.94 -5.65
CA ASN A 147 5.80 -0.59 -6.17
C ASN A 147 6.78 -0.19 -7.27
N VAL A 148 7.76 -1.05 -7.60
CA VAL A 148 8.73 -0.86 -8.69
C VAL A 148 8.31 -1.67 -9.92
N THR A 149 8.04 -2.95 -9.76
CA THR A 149 7.81 -3.86 -10.89
C THR A 149 6.35 -4.29 -11.06
N GLY A 150 5.50 -3.98 -10.08
CA GLY A 150 4.14 -4.52 -10.02
C GLY A 150 4.08 -5.99 -9.58
N ARG A 151 5.20 -6.73 -9.58
CA ARG A 151 5.24 -8.16 -9.27
C ARG A 151 4.43 -8.50 -8.02
N ARG A 152 3.51 -9.43 -8.18
CA ARG A 152 2.65 -9.94 -7.09
C ARG A 152 3.37 -10.99 -6.26
N VAL A 153 3.05 -11.01 -4.97
CA VAL A 153 3.47 -12.06 -4.04
C VAL A 153 2.24 -12.85 -3.62
N ASN A 154 2.34 -14.17 -3.62
CA ASN A 154 1.21 -15.04 -3.32
C ASN A 154 0.88 -15.01 -1.82
N LEU A 155 -0.25 -14.39 -1.46
CA LEU A 155 -0.70 -14.28 -0.06
C LEU A 155 -1.02 -15.66 0.53
N ALA A 156 -1.51 -16.63 -0.26
CA ALA A 156 -1.83 -17.96 0.25
C ALA A 156 -0.56 -18.71 0.70
N SER A 157 0.52 -18.63 -0.08
CA SER A 157 1.82 -19.20 0.30
C SER A 157 2.40 -18.52 1.54
N LEU A 158 2.33 -17.19 1.63
CA LEU A 158 2.77 -16.45 2.84
C LEU A 158 1.95 -16.87 4.07
N SER A 159 0.63 -16.93 3.93
CA SER A 159 -0.28 -17.33 5.01
C SER A 159 -0.04 -18.78 5.46
N HIS A 160 0.23 -19.69 4.51
CA HIS A 160 0.53 -21.08 4.83
C HIS A 160 1.88 -21.22 5.56
N ALA A 161 2.94 -20.56 5.07
CA ALA A 161 4.26 -20.56 5.70
C ALA A 161 4.19 -20.00 7.13
N ALA A 162 3.53 -18.86 7.33
CA ALA A 162 3.42 -18.26 8.65
C ALA A 162 2.67 -19.17 9.64
N ARG A 163 1.56 -19.78 9.23
CA ARG A 163 0.79 -20.72 10.05
C ARG A 163 1.57 -22.02 10.37
N LYS A 164 2.29 -22.56 9.37
CA LYS A 164 3.13 -23.75 9.54
C LYS A 164 4.15 -23.59 10.65
N HIS A 165 4.72 -22.40 10.79
CA HIS A 165 5.74 -22.09 11.77
C HIS A 165 5.23 -21.38 13.03
N GLY A 166 3.91 -21.06 13.11
CA GLY A 166 3.30 -20.38 14.27
C GLY A 166 3.84 -18.95 14.48
N ILE A 167 4.17 -18.24 13.40
CA ILE A 167 4.74 -16.90 13.40
C ILE A 167 3.78 -15.88 12.79
N TYR A 168 3.94 -14.60 13.10
CA TYR A 168 3.10 -13.53 12.58
C TYR A 168 3.29 -13.33 11.07
N LEU A 169 2.19 -13.00 10.38
CA LEU A 169 2.21 -12.50 9.00
C LEU A 169 1.76 -11.04 8.96
N ILE A 170 2.69 -10.14 8.66
CA ILE A 170 2.45 -8.70 8.48
C ILE A 170 2.52 -8.39 6.99
N VAL A 171 1.44 -7.83 6.45
CA VAL A 171 1.25 -7.62 5.01
C VAL A 171 1.23 -6.13 4.69
N ASP A 172 2.10 -5.67 3.79
CA ASP A 172 1.96 -4.38 3.11
C ASP A 172 1.12 -4.55 1.84
N ALA A 173 -0.15 -4.18 1.91
CA ALA A 173 -1.08 -4.23 0.78
C ALA A 173 -1.11 -2.92 -0.05
N SER A 174 -0.15 -2.02 0.14
CA SER A 174 -0.20 -0.65 -0.42
C SER A 174 -0.33 -0.56 -1.93
N GLN A 175 0.11 -1.56 -2.68
CA GLN A 175 -0.04 -1.61 -4.13
C GLN A 175 -1.09 -2.64 -4.58
N ALA A 176 -1.46 -3.59 -3.72
CA ALA A 176 -2.35 -4.68 -4.07
C ALA A 176 -3.83 -4.36 -3.84
N ILE A 177 -4.14 -3.71 -2.72
CA ILE A 177 -5.53 -3.42 -2.34
C ILE A 177 -6.19 -2.49 -3.35
N GLY A 178 -7.41 -2.82 -3.75
CA GLY A 178 -8.13 -2.08 -4.80
C GLY A 178 -7.75 -2.48 -6.23
N HIS A 179 -6.71 -3.31 -6.41
CA HIS A 179 -6.33 -3.89 -7.71
C HIS A 179 -6.64 -5.37 -7.80
N ILE A 180 -6.38 -6.14 -6.74
CA ILE A 180 -6.66 -7.57 -6.66
C ILE A 180 -7.54 -7.88 -5.46
N LYS A 181 -8.24 -9.01 -5.53
CA LYS A 181 -9.06 -9.48 -4.41
C LYS A 181 -8.17 -9.97 -3.26
N ILE A 182 -8.40 -9.41 -2.07
CA ILE A 182 -7.84 -9.91 -0.80
C ILE A 182 -8.98 -10.47 0.01
N ASP A 183 -8.89 -11.74 0.40
CA ASP A 183 -9.93 -12.44 1.14
C ASP A 183 -9.34 -13.04 2.41
N LEU A 184 -9.52 -12.34 3.53
CA LEU A 184 -8.90 -12.71 4.81
C LEU A 184 -9.53 -13.93 5.46
N LYS A 185 -10.70 -14.40 5.00
CA LYS A 185 -11.28 -15.69 5.42
C LYS A 185 -10.53 -16.87 4.80
N ILE A 186 -10.12 -16.72 3.55
CA ILE A 186 -9.43 -17.76 2.77
C ILE A 186 -7.92 -17.70 3.03
N THR A 187 -7.35 -16.51 3.00
CA THR A 187 -5.91 -16.26 3.15
C THR A 187 -5.66 -15.31 4.33
N PRO A 188 -5.77 -15.80 5.58
CA PRO A 188 -5.61 -14.96 6.76
C PRO A 188 -4.17 -14.46 6.93
N CYS A 189 -4.04 -13.23 7.40
CA CYS A 189 -2.80 -12.68 7.95
C CYS A 189 -3.09 -12.08 9.32
N ASP A 190 -2.06 -11.81 10.11
CA ASP A 190 -2.25 -11.25 11.44
C ASP A 190 -2.41 -9.73 11.38
N VAL A 191 -1.67 -9.07 10.48
CA VAL A 191 -1.81 -7.63 10.23
C VAL A 191 -1.76 -7.36 8.73
N LEU A 192 -2.65 -6.48 8.22
CA LEU A 192 -2.60 -5.95 6.86
C LEU A 192 -2.63 -4.42 6.91
N CYS A 193 -1.67 -3.78 6.24
CA CYS A 193 -1.52 -2.32 6.21
C CYS A 193 -1.77 -1.77 4.81
N ALA A 194 -2.51 -0.66 4.71
CA ALA A 194 -2.83 -0.05 3.43
C ALA A 194 -3.04 1.48 3.53
N PRO A 195 -2.74 2.25 2.46
CA PRO A 195 -3.09 3.65 2.34
C PRO A 195 -4.46 3.81 1.69
N ALA A 196 -5.17 4.87 2.04
CA ALA A 196 -6.44 5.20 1.38
C ALA A 196 -6.26 5.76 -0.03
N HIS A 197 -5.18 6.50 -0.30
CA HIS A 197 -5.04 7.43 -1.44
C HIS A 197 -4.54 6.82 -2.74
N LYS A 198 -4.22 5.52 -2.77
CA LYS A 198 -3.81 4.82 -3.99
C LYS A 198 -5.03 4.20 -4.69
N ALA A 199 -5.03 2.89 -4.91
CA ALA A 199 -6.09 2.22 -5.67
C ALA A 199 -7.47 2.22 -5.01
N LEU A 200 -7.58 2.56 -3.74
CA LEU A 200 -8.86 2.81 -3.07
C LEU A 200 -9.39 4.23 -3.30
N PHE A 201 -8.74 5.05 -4.11
CA PHE A 201 -9.13 6.40 -4.53
C PHE A 201 -9.38 7.42 -3.41
N GLY A 202 -9.17 7.08 -2.14
CA GLY A 202 -9.30 8.01 -1.01
C GLY A 202 -8.30 9.18 -1.07
N VAL A 203 -8.30 10.04 -0.08
CA VAL A 203 -7.41 11.21 0.00
C VAL A 203 -6.11 10.88 0.74
N GLN A 204 -5.07 11.70 0.54
CA GLN A 204 -3.84 11.62 1.32
C GLN A 204 -4.11 11.94 2.79
N GLY A 205 -3.20 11.53 3.68
CA GLY A 205 -3.32 11.75 5.12
C GLY A 205 -4.15 10.69 5.84
N LEU A 206 -4.57 9.64 5.14
CA LEU A 206 -5.28 8.49 5.71
C LEU A 206 -4.68 7.18 5.21
N GLY A 207 -4.60 6.21 6.12
CA GLY A 207 -4.37 4.80 5.89
C GLY A 207 -5.14 3.98 6.91
N PHE A 208 -4.96 2.68 6.88
CA PHE A 208 -5.52 1.80 7.90
C PHE A 208 -4.65 0.54 8.05
N ALA A 209 -4.82 -0.11 9.21
CA ALA A 209 -4.38 -1.46 9.45
C ALA A 209 -5.57 -2.33 9.80
N TYR A 210 -5.56 -3.57 9.33
CA TYR A 210 -6.39 -4.66 9.86
C TYR A 210 -5.55 -5.48 10.81
N PHE A 211 -6.10 -5.81 11.98
CA PHE A 211 -5.54 -6.73 12.95
C PHE A 211 -6.50 -7.90 13.14
N LYS A 212 -5.98 -9.11 13.03
CA LYS A 212 -6.75 -10.36 13.26
C LYS A 212 -7.13 -10.51 14.72
N ASP A 213 -6.21 -10.22 15.63
CA ASP A 213 -6.46 -10.12 17.06
C ASP A 213 -6.89 -8.69 17.39
N THR A 214 -7.94 -8.55 18.19
CA THR A 214 -8.47 -7.25 18.62
C THR A 214 -7.82 -6.74 19.92
N THR A 215 -6.81 -7.41 20.43
CA THR A 215 -5.94 -6.94 21.52
C THR A 215 -4.69 -6.29 20.93
N ARG A 216 -4.39 -5.08 21.38
CA ARG A 216 -3.21 -4.37 20.88
C ARG A 216 -1.90 -4.99 21.38
N GLY A 217 -0.85 -4.88 20.57
CA GLY A 217 0.54 -5.02 21.00
C GLY A 217 1.06 -3.73 21.67
N LEU A 218 2.37 -3.49 21.59
CA LEU A 218 2.95 -2.23 22.08
C LEU A 218 2.44 -1.03 21.25
N THR A 219 2.16 0.07 21.94
CA THR A 219 1.71 1.31 21.30
C THR A 219 2.90 2.03 20.66
N LEU A 220 2.62 2.74 19.56
CA LEU A 220 3.57 3.65 18.93
C LEU A 220 3.35 5.10 19.41
N MET A 221 2.10 5.40 19.78
CA MET A 221 1.68 6.74 20.22
C MET A 221 0.58 6.56 21.26
N GLU A 222 0.70 7.29 22.35
CA GLU A 222 -0.27 7.34 23.44
C GLU A 222 -0.99 8.68 23.43
N GLY A 223 -2.29 8.68 23.82
CA GLY A 223 -3.11 9.88 23.90
C GLY A 223 -4.58 9.58 24.12
N GLY A 224 -5.40 10.62 24.10
CA GLY A 224 -6.84 10.44 24.29
C GLY A 224 -7.47 9.68 23.12
N SER A 225 -8.11 8.55 23.41
CA SER A 225 -8.84 7.70 22.44
C SER A 225 -10.35 7.99 22.38
N GLY A 226 -10.86 8.83 23.29
CA GLY A 226 -12.30 9.12 23.42
C GLY A 226 -13.06 8.18 24.37
N THR A 227 -12.39 7.15 24.88
CA THR A 227 -12.93 6.18 25.85
C THR A 227 -12.10 6.21 27.13
N ASP A 228 -12.66 5.70 28.24
CA ASP A 228 -11.99 5.53 29.54
C ASP A 228 -11.09 6.71 29.97
N SER A 229 -11.69 7.91 30.11
CA SER A 229 -10.97 9.13 30.44
C SER A 229 -10.37 9.15 31.88
N ILE A 230 -10.68 8.16 32.70
CA ILE A 230 -10.15 8.03 34.06
C ILE A 230 -8.80 7.32 34.06
N SER A 231 -8.65 6.32 33.20
CA SER A 231 -7.39 5.59 33.03
C SER A 231 -6.31 6.47 32.42
N THR A 232 -5.08 6.36 32.92
CA THR A 232 -3.88 6.96 32.34
C THR A 232 -3.18 6.01 31.34
N GLU A 233 -3.66 4.78 31.20
CA GLU A 233 -3.17 3.80 30.25
C GLU A 233 -4.02 3.79 28.97
N MET A 234 -3.37 3.49 27.85
CA MET A 234 -4.10 3.28 26.60
C MET A 234 -5.00 2.03 26.69
N PRO A 235 -6.23 2.06 26.13
CA PRO A 235 -7.08 0.89 26.06
C PRO A 235 -6.38 -0.33 25.45
N LEU A 236 -6.67 -1.53 25.97
CA LEU A 236 -6.11 -2.77 25.41
C LEU A 236 -6.83 -3.21 24.14
N LEU A 237 -8.12 -2.92 24.06
CA LEU A 237 -8.93 -3.34 22.92
C LEU A 237 -8.81 -2.37 21.73
N LEU A 238 -8.96 -2.94 20.53
CA LEU A 238 -9.01 -2.18 19.29
C LEU A 238 -10.45 -1.73 19.01
N PRO A 239 -10.60 -0.65 18.25
CA PRO A 239 -9.56 0.16 17.62
C PRO A 239 -8.89 1.19 18.53
N GLU A 240 -9.48 1.50 19.69
CA GLU A 240 -9.09 2.61 20.58
C GLU A 240 -7.64 2.49 21.07
N GLY A 241 -7.14 1.24 21.19
CA GLY A 241 -5.77 0.98 21.64
C GLY A 241 -4.69 1.53 20.71
N TYR A 242 -5.02 1.79 19.44
CA TYR A 242 -4.08 2.35 18.45
C TYR A 242 -4.56 3.68 17.84
N GLU A 243 -5.81 4.10 18.12
CA GLU A 243 -6.38 5.35 17.58
C GLU A 243 -6.30 6.49 18.61
N ALA A 244 -5.09 6.96 18.91
CA ALA A 244 -4.90 8.13 19.76
C ALA A 244 -5.19 9.43 18.98
N GLY A 245 -5.95 10.34 19.58
CA GLY A 245 -6.29 11.65 19.02
C GLY A 245 -7.62 11.66 18.25
N THR A 246 -7.93 12.80 17.63
CA THR A 246 -9.15 12.97 16.85
C THR A 246 -8.96 12.40 15.44
N PRO A 247 -9.78 11.43 15.00
CA PRO A 247 -9.65 10.83 13.68
C PRO A 247 -10.05 11.80 12.56
N ALA A 248 -9.49 11.58 11.37
CA ALA A 248 -9.74 12.39 10.17
C ALA A 248 -11.06 12.00 9.51
N THR A 249 -12.21 12.28 10.17
CA THR A 249 -13.56 11.87 9.74
C THR A 249 -13.85 12.13 8.26
N PRO A 250 -13.54 13.31 7.66
CA PRO A 250 -13.79 13.54 6.24
C PRO A 250 -12.96 12.65 5.32
N ALA A 251 -11.71 12.36 5.70
CA ALA A 251 -10.85 11.45 4.92
C ALA A 251 -11.33 10.00 5.03
N ILE A 252 -11.86 9.61 6.18
CA ILE A 252 -12.46 8.29 6.41
C ILE A 252 -13.74 8.12 5.56
N ALA A 253 -14.61 9.13 5.50
CA ALA A 253 -15.77 9.15 4.60
C ALA A 253 -15.35 9.01 3.12
N ALA A 254 -14.29 9.70 2.71
CA ALA A 254 -13.74 9.61 1.37
C ALA A 254 -13.16 8.21 1.05
N LEU A 255 -12.54 7.54 2.02
CA LEU A 255 -12.09 6.15 1.86
C LEU A 255 -13.26 5.20 1.64
N ALA A 256 -14.31 5.28 2.45
CA ALA A 256 -15.51 4.45 2.27
C ALA A 256 -16.12 4.62 0.88
N SER A 257 -16.29 5.87 0.44
CA SER A 257 -16.77 6.18 -0.91
C SER A 257 -15.83 5.67 -2.01
N GLY A 258 -14.52 5.71 -1.78
CA GLY A 258 -13.53 5.16 -2.72
C GLY A 258 -13.64 3.64 -2.86
N ILE A 259 -13.90 2.92 -1.77
CA ILE A 259 -14.17 1.48 -1.77
C ILE A 259 -15.46 1.20 -2.55
N ASP A 260 -16.53 2.00 -2.36
CA ASP A 260 -17.78 1.86 -3.12
C ASP A 260 -17.56 2.03 -4.64
N VAL A 261 -16.67 2.95 -5.05
CA VAL A 261 -16.29 3.11 -6.46
C VAL A 261 -15.58 1.85 -6.97
N VAL A 262 -14.64 1.29 -6.21
CA VAL A 262 -13.94 0.05 -6.57
C VAL A 262 -14.91 -1.12 -6.69
N ASP A 263 -15.83 -1.29 -5.74
CA ASP A 263 -16.84 -2.35 -5.75
C ASP A 263 -17.80 -2.19 -6.96
N LYS A 264 -18.23 -0.98 -7.26
CA LYS A 264 -19.09 -0.68 -8.41
C LYS A 264 -18.42 -1.00 -9.74
N ILE A 265 -17.12 -0.71 -9.88
CA ILE A 265 -16.34 -1.07 -11.08
C ILE A 265 -16.14 -2.58 -11.12
N GLY A 266 -15.85 -3.19 -9.98
CA GLY A 266 -15.48 -4.58 -9.81
C GLY A 266 -13.99 -4.84 -10.00
N LEU A 267 -13.34 -5.54 -9.06
CA LEU A 267 -11.91 -5.82 -9.08
C LEU A 267 -11.46 -6.56 -10.34
N ASN A 268 -12.25 -7.51 -10.84
CA ASN A 268 -11.93 -8.22 -12.08
C ASN A 268 -11.88 -7.27 -13.29
N ASN A 269 -12.78 -6.29 -13.37
CA ASN A 269 -12.78 -5.29 -14.45
C ASN A 269 -11.56 -4.37 -14.33
N ILE A 270 -11.17 -4.00 -13.09
CA ILE A 270 -9.97 -3.20 -12.84
C ILE A 270 -8.72 -3.98 -13.28
N GLU A 271 -8.59 -5.23 -12.86
CA GLU A 271 -7.44 -6.08 -13.17
C GLU A 271 -7.32 -6.32 -14.69
N ASN A 272 -8.42 -6.69 -15.37
CA ASN A 272 -8.43 -6.89 -16.81
C ASN A 272 -8.03 -5.61 -17.56
N ARG A 273 -8.61 -4.48 -17.15
CA ARG A 273 -8.32 -3.19 -17.77
C ARG A 273 -6.87 -2.78 -17.60
N LEU A 274 -6.29 -2.95 -16.41
CA LEU A 274 -4.88 -2.66 -16.15
C LEU A 274 -3.97 -3.57 -16.95
N SER A 275 -4.27 -4.86 -17.03
CA SER A 275 -3.51 -5.83 -17.82
C SER A 275 -3.49 -5.49 -19.31
N GLU A 276 -4.64 -5.12 -19.90
CA GLU A 276 -4.72 -4.68 -21.29
C GLU A 276 -3.86 -3.44 -21.58
N LEU A 277 -3.99 -2.41 -20.72
CA LEU A 277 -3.25 -1.16 -20.90
C LEU A 277 -1.76 -1.34 -20.69
N GLU A 278 -1.38 -2.15 -19.68
CA GLU A 278 0.02 -2.47 -19.37
C GLU A 278 0.69 -3.23 -20.52
N LYS A 279 0.00 -4.21 -21.08
CA LYS A 279 0.49 -4.97 -22.24
C LYS A 279 0.77 -4.03 -23.42
N GLU A 280 -0.20 -3.17 -23.77
CA GLU A 280 -0.04 -2.19 -24.85
C GLU A 280 1.11 -1.21 -24.56
N LEU A 281 1.20 -0.69 -23.32
CA LEU A 281 2.27 0.20 -22.91
C LEU A 281 3.65 -0.48 -23.02
N SER A 282 3.75 -1.73 -22.57
CA SER A 282 4.99 -2.51 -22.62
C SER A 282 5.44 -2.80 -24.05
N GLU A 283 4.51 -3.18 -24.93
CA GLU A 283 4.77 -3.37 -26.36
C GLU A 283 5.29 -2.07 -27.03
N ARG A 284 4.68 -0.93 -26.70
CA ARG A 284 5.10 0.38 -27.20
C ARG A 284 6.50 0.77 -26.68
N ILE A 285 6.78 0.54 -25.40
CA ILE A 285 8.11 0.81 -24.84
C ILE A 285 9.16 -0.08 -25.53
N LEU A 286 8.91 -1.39 -25.66
CA LEU A 286 9.85 -2.33 -26.27
C LEU A 286 10.06 -2.10 -27.77
N SER A 287 9.13 -1.45 -28.48
CA SER A 287 9.30 -1.05 -29.87
C SER A 287 10.27 0.13 -30.06
N LEU A 288 10.60 0.86 -28.99
CA LEU A 288 11.62 1.91 -29.01
C LEU A 288 13.02 1.26 -28.90
N PRO A 289 13.98 1.66 -29.73
CA PRO A 289 15.34 1.13 -29.63
C PRO A 289 15.94 1.47 -28.26
N LYS A 290 16.85 0.62 -27.78
CA LYS A 290 17.62 0.84 -26.54
C LYS A 290 16.78 0.93 -25.24
N THR A 291 15.50 0.52 -25.26
CA THR A 291 14.70 0.43 -24.04
C THR A 291 14.89 -0.92 -23.36
N LYS A 292 14.81 -0.92 -22.03
CA LYS A 292 14.79 -2.13 -21.20
C LYS A 292 13.69 -2.01 -20.15
N ILE A 293 12.77 -2.98 -20.12
CA ILE A 293 11.75 -3.12 -19.08
C ILE A 293 12.34 -4.00 -17.96
N TYR A 294 12.17 -3.58 -16.70
CA TYR A 294 12.59 -4.30 -15.50
C TYR A 294 11.44 -5.01 -14.79
N GLY A 295 10.22 -4.63 -15.11
CA GLY A 295 9.00 -5.27 -14.62
C GLY A 295 7.77 -4.59 -15.20
N ALA A 296 6.73 -5.41 -15.40
CA ALA A 296 5.42 -5.01 -15.87
C ALA A 296 4.39 -5.95 -15.26
N ASP A 297 3.62 -5.48 -14.29
CA ASP A 297 2.48 -6.17 -13.68
C ASP A 297 1.60 -5.14 -12.94
N MET A 298 0.32 -5.41 -12.80
CA MET A 298 -0.66 -4.58 -12.08
C MET A 298 -0.73 -3.13 -12.56
N GLY A 299 -0.51 -2.88 -13.85
CA GLY A 299 -0.49 -1.53 -14.41
C GLY A 299 0.77 -0.73 -14.09
N ILE A 300 1.79 -1.34 -13.52
CA ILE A 300 3.09 -0.70 -13.22
C ILE A 300 4.11 -1.21 -14.23
N VAL A 301 4.74 -0.30 -14.99
CA VAL A 301 5.84 -0.59 -15.91
C VAL A 301 7.05 0.24 -15.53
N SER A 302 8.14 -0.43 -15.17
CA SER A 302 9.43 0.21 -14.89
C SER A 302 10.41 -0.06 -16.02
N PHE A 303 10.99 0.98 -16.57
CA PHE A 303 11.91 0.88 -17.70
C PHE A 303 13.05 1.90 -17.63
N ASN A 304 14.09 1.67 -18.40
CA ASN A 304 15.12 2.65 -18.71
C ASN A 304 15.33 2.74 -20.25
N TYR A 305 15.88 3.85 -20.69
CA TYR A 305 16.27 4.11 -22.07
C TYR A 305 17.79 4.28 -22.13
N ASP A 306 18.49 3.30 -22.72
CA ASP A 306 19.96 3.27 -22.80
C ASP A 306 20.62 3.55 -21.43
N ASN A 307 21.70 4.29 -21.43
CA ASN A 307 22.41 4.76 -20.23
C ASN A 307 21.92 6.15 -19.75
N ILE A 308 20.76 6.61 -20.23
CA ILE A 308 20.21 7.92 -19.86
C ILE A 308 19.63 7.85 -18.43
N PRO A 309 19.94 8.82 -17.56
CA PRO A 309 19.36 8.85 -16.22
C PRO A 309 17.83 8.87 -16.26
N SER A 310 17.20 8.05 -15.42
CA SER A 310 15.75 7.97 -15.35
C SER A 310 15.08 9.32 -15.03
N SER A 311 15.76 10.17 -14.25
CA SER A 311 15.32 11.54 -13.94
C SER A 311 15.25 12.44 -15.18
N TYR A 312 16.18 12.29 -16.11
CA TYR A 312 16.18 13.05 -17.36
C TYR A 312 14.96 12.68 -18.23
N ILE A 313 14.73 11.39 -18.44
CA ILE A 313 13.58 10.91 -19.23
C ILE A 313 12.27 11.38 -18.61
N SER A 314 12.13 11.27 -17.28
CA SER A 314 10.92 11.72 -16.59
C SER A 314 10.70 13.23 -16.72
N ALA A 315 11.77 14.04 -16.66
CA ALA A 315 11.69 15.49 -16.83
C ALA A 315 11.34 15.88 -18.29
N GLU A 316 11.85 15.15 -19.28
CA GLU A 316 11.46 15.37 -20.69
C GLU A 316 9.99 15.00 -20.92
N LEU A 317 9.51 13.88 -20.35
CA LEU A 317 8.10 13.49 -20.43
C LEU A 317 7.19 14.54 -19.78
N ASP A 318 7.60 15.16 -18.68
CA ASP A 318 6.83 16.24 -18.03
C ASP A 318 6.68 17.47 -18.92
N LYS A 319 7.72 17.84 -19.71
CA LYS A 319 7.61 18.90 -20.73
C LYS A 319 6.56 18.60 -21.81
N HIS A 320 6.26 17.32 -22.06
CA HIS A 320 5.18 16.86 -22.92
C HIS A 320 3.85 16.73 -22.18
N GLY A 321 3.75 17.17 -20.92
CA GLY A 321 2.56 17.09 -20.07
C GLY A 321 2.24 15.67 -19.62
N ILE A 322 3.25 14.80 -19.48
CA ILE A 322 3.13 13.39 -19.07
C ILE A 322 3.84 13.18 -17.75
N CYS A 323 3.07 12.99 -16.67
CA CYS A 323 3.58 12.82 -15.32
C CYS A 323 3.99 11.34 -15.10
N THR A 324 5.28 11.11 -14.92
CA THR A 324 5.87 9.81 -14.55
C THR A 324 6.75 9.98 -13.32
N ARG A 325 7.22 8.89 -12.73
CA ARG A 325 8.14 8.95 -11.59
C ARG A 325 9.47 8.30 -11.94
N SER A 326 10.57 8.92 -11.52
CA SER A 326 11.93 8.40 -11.68
C SER A 326 12.60 8.08 -10.34
N GLY A 327 13.68 7.32 -10.38
CA GLY A 327 14.56 7.04 -9.25
C GLY A 327 14.28 5.68 -8.58
N LEU A 328 14.50 5.61 -7.26
CA LEU A 328 14.47 4.34 -6.51
C LEU A 328 13.09 4.02 -5.89
N HIS A 329 12.08 4.84 -6.10
CA HIS A 329 10.70 4.61 -5.66
C HIS A 329 10.55 4.19 -4.18
N CYS A 330 11.52 4.56 -3.32
CA CYS A 330 11.61 4.16 -1.92
C CYS A 330 11.69 2.63 -1.68
N ALA A 331 12.23 1.88 -2.65
CA ALA A 331 12.40 0.42 -2.57
C ALA A 331 13.83 0.00 -3.00
N PRO A 332 14.86 0.34 -2.20
CA PRO A 332 16.26 0.09 -2.57
C PRO A 332 16.60 -1.38 -2.75
N SER A 333 15.99 -2.31 -1.98
CA SER A 333 16.18 -3.75 -2.11
C SER A 333 15.74 -4.24 -3.50
N ALA A 334 14.57 -3.81 -3.97
CA ALA A 334 14.11 -4.13 -5.33
C ALA A 334 15.09 -3.64 -6.39
N HIS A 335 15.59 -2.40 -6.29
CA HIS A 335 16.56 -1.85 -7.24
C HIS A 335 17.93 -2.54 -7.17
N LYS A 336 18.37 -2.99 -5.98
CA LYS A 336 19.56 -3.82 -5.82
C LYS A 336 19.44 -5.12 -6.61
N LYS A 337 18.31 -5.81 -6.48
CA LYS A 337 18.02 -7.06 -7.20
C LYS A 337 17.92 -6.85 -8.71
N LEU A 338 17.33 -5.75 -9.17
CA LEU A 338 17.17 -5.41 -10.58
C LEU A 338 18.46 -4.88 -11.23
N GLY A 339 19.51 -4.61 -10.44
CA GLY A 339 20.75 -3.99 -10.91
C GLY A 339 20.61 -2.52 -11.31
N THR A 340 19.61 -1.82 -10.77
CA THR A 340 19.27 -0.42 -11.09
C THR A 340 19.47 0.53 -9.92
N LEU A 341 20.23 0.13 -8.90
CA LEU A 341 20.40 0.93 -7.67
C LEU A 341 21.04 2.30 -7.94
N THR A 342 21.92 2.40 -8.91
CA THR A 342 22.65 3.65 -9.27
C THR A 342 21.86 4.56 -10.21
N CYS A 343 21.07 4.00 -11.13
CA CYS A 343 20.33 4.75 -12.15
C CYS A 343 18.85 4.93 -11.87
N GLY A 344 18.29 4.12 -10.98
CA GLY A 344 16.84 4.02 -10.78
C GLY A 344 16.13 3.52 -12.03
N THR A 345 14.82 3.73 -12.09
CA THR A 345 13.98 3.47 -13.28
C THR A 345 13.01 4.61 -13.51
N VAL A 346 12.55 4.78 -14.75
CA VAL A 346 11.30 5.50 -15.04
C VAL A 346 10.15 4.54 -14.77
N ARG A 347 9.21 4.94 -13.92
CA ARG A 347 8.01 4.17 -13.63
C ARG A 347 6.80 4.86 -14.23
N VAL A 348 6.09 4.15 -15.08
CA VAL A 348 4.73 4.47 -15.51
C VAL A 348 3.78 3.60 -14.70
N SER A 349 2.82 4.20 -14.06
CA SER A 349 1.79 3.47 -13.31
C SER A 349 0.40 3.97 -13.68
N LEU A 350 -0.37 3.03 -14.19
CA LEU A 350 -1.70 3.22 -14.75
C LEU A 350 -2.78 3.11 -13.67
N SER A 351 -3.94 3.70 -13.92
CA SER A 351 -5.16 3.43 -13.20
C SER A 351 -6.25 2.95 -14.15
N PHE A 352 -7.38 2.49 -13.60
CA PHE A 352 -8.55 2.11 -14.39
C PHE A 352 -9.03 3.23 -15.34
N PHE A 353 -8.83 4.48 -14.98
CA PHE A 353 -9.30 5.65 -15.74
C PHE A 353 -8.37 6.06 -16.89
N ASN A 354 -7.17 5.50 -16.98
CA ASN A 354 -6.28 5.74 -18.11
C ASN A 354 -6.79 5.05 -19.39
N ASN A 355 -6.31 5.51 -20.53
CA ASN A 355 -6.78 5.04 -21.83
C ASN A 355 -5.68 4.92 -22.88
N ARG A 356 -5.97 4.17 -23.98
CA ARG A 356 -5.02 3.91 -25.07
C ARG A 356 -4.51 5.18 -25.77
N ARG A 357 -5.33 6.25 -25.83
CA ARG A 357 -4.89 7.52 -26.45
C ARG A 357 -3.79 8.19 -25.64
N GLU A 358 -3.80 8.02 -24.32
CA GLU A 358 -2.73 8.51 -23.44
C GLU A 358 -1.44 7.72 -23.65
N ILE A 359 -1.51 6.40 -23.82
CA ILE A 359 -0.37 5.54 -24.15
C ILE A 359 0.22 5.92 -25.52
N GLU A 360 -0.61 6.19 -26.52
CA GLU A 360 -0.15 6.66 -27.83
C GLU A 360 0.58 7.98 -27.75
N LYS A 361 0.09 8.92 -26.95
CA LYS A 361 0.78 10.21 -26.72
C LYS A 361 2.11 10.04 -25.99
N PHE A 362 2.14 9.15 -24.99
CA PHE A 362 3.39 8.78 -24.32
C PHE A 362 4.43 8.20 -25.31
N TYR A 363 3.99 7.28 -26.17
CA TYR A 363 4.86 6.68 -27.17
C TYR A 363 5.44 7.71 -28.14
N LYS A 364 4.61 8.65 -28.63
CA LYS A 364 5.06 9.74 -29.49
C LYS A 364 6.08 10.64 -28.79
N ALA A 365 5.80 11.02 -27.54
CA ALA A 365 6.73 11.84 -26.75
C ALA A 365 8.06 11.11 -26.55
N MET A 366 8.06 9.83 -26.21
CA MET A 366 9.27 9.02 -26.09
C MET A 366 10.06 8.95 -27.44
N GLY A 367 9.34 8.80 -28.56
CA GLY A 367 9.98 8.83 -29.89
C GLY A 367 10.63 10.17 -30.24
N GLU A 368 10.05 11.30 -29.81
CA GLU A 368 10.65 12.62 -29.97
C GLU A 368 11.86 12.81 -29.04
N ILE A 369 11.78 12.36 -27.80
CA ILE A 369 12.89 12.37 -26.84
C ILE A 369 14.04 11.54 -27.39
N ALA A 370 13.77 10.32 -27.87
CA ALA A 370 14.78 9.41 -28.42
C ALA A 370 15.55 9.97 -29.64
N LYS A 371 14.95 10.89 -30.40
CA LYS A 371 15.62 11.55 -31.54
C LYS A 371 16.55 12.68 -31.11
N ARG A 372 16.43 13.19 -29.88
CA ARG A 372 17.20 14.31 -29.33
C ARG A 372 18.44 13.87 -28.54
N ILE A 373 18.47 12.59 -28.15
CA ILE A 373 19.52 11.95 -27.34
C ILE A 373 20.14 10.76 -28.09
#